data_d5bbfbf8c356ec047a262eb6634fb3eb
#
_entry.id   d5bbfbf8c356ec047a262eb6634fb3eb
#
_cell.length_a   1.000
_cell.length_b   1.000
_cell.length_c   1.000
_cell.angle_alpha   90.00
_cell.angle_beta   90.00
_cell.angle_gamma   90.00
#
_symmetry.space_group_name_H-M   'P 1'
#
loop_
_entity.id
_entity.type
_entity.pdbx_description
1 polymer ?
#
loop_
_entity_poly.entity_id
_entity_poly.type
_entity_poly.pdbx_seq_one_letter_code
_entity_poly.pdbx_strand_id
1 'polypeptide(L)'
;MNQYSDDLKKTMQENSKKLTQLGSILAKNQFSYKIEEKTSKEYWQKRIEHLKKYNETSLAYYNQIQNMMNLINKEKAQIFLLEISKFHQLGTELVKIMHQIEETPSIINSKDKQQSQWSKKIKEKFVEVNTNCLEHEKYMNIGFRKFYDIEIKKIL
;
A
#
# COMPACT_ATOMS: atom_id res chain seq x y z
N MET A 1 18.30 21.94 25.96
CA MET A 1 18.68 20.64 26.54
C MET A 1 18.13 19.50 25.68
N ASN A 2 19.01 18.60 25.24
CA ASN A 2 18.61 17.48 24.39
C ASN A 2 17.97 16.39 25.26
N GLN A 3 16.67 16.13 25.07
CA GLN A 3 15.92 15.13 25.86
C GLN A 3 16.24 13.70 25.42
N TYR A 4 16.95 13.52 24.31
CA TYR A 4 17.20 12.22 23.69
C TYR A 4 18.67 11.87 23.76
N SER A 5 18.97 10.57 23.95
CA SER A 5 20.34 10.06 23.95
C SER A 5 20.96 10.19 22.54
N ASP A 6 22.28 10.30 22.51
CA ASP A 6 23.03 10.31 21.24
C ASP A 6 22.83 9.02 20.45
N ASP A 7 22.70 7.87 21.15
CA ASP A 7 22.43 6.57 20.54
C ASP A 7 21.08 6.55 19.85
N LEU A 8 20.04 7.10 20.48
CA LEU A 8 18.71 7.20 19.86
C LEU A 8 18.73 8.09 18.62
N LYS A 9 19.41 9.23 18.70
CA LYS A 9 19.57 10.14 17.59
C LYS A 9 20.26 9.48 16.40
N LYS A 10 21.35 8.76 16.65
CA LYS A 10 22.09 8.02 15.63
C LYS A 10 21.24 6.93 15.00
N THR A 11 20.55 6.14 15.83
CA THR A 11 19.64 5.08 15.36
C THR A 11 18.54 5.66 14.50
N MET A 12 17.96 6.78 14.90
CA MET A 12 16.89 7.44 14.13
C MET A 12 17.40 7.96 12.79
N GLN A 13 18.62 8.51 12.74
CA GLN A 13 19.25 8.97 11.49
C GLN A 13 19.46 7.80 10.52
N GLU A 14 19.96 6.67 11.02
CA GLU A 14 20.16 5.45 10.21
C GLU A 14 18.84 4.91 9.67
N ASN A 15 17.80 4.88 10.50
CA ASN A 15 16.46 4.43 10.09
C ASN A 15 15.83 5.39 9.08
N SER A 16 16.07 6.70 9.22
CA SER A 16 15.58 7.69 8.25
C SER A 16 16.22 7.50 6.87
N LYS A 17 17.51 7.14 6.81
CA LYS A 17 18.18 6.81 5.55
C LYS A 17 17.56 5.59 4.89
N LYS A 18 17.29 4.52 5.66
CA LYS A 18 16.62 3.32 5.17
C LYS A 18 15.22 3.66 4.63
N LEU A 19 14.49 4.51 5.34
CA LEU A 19 13.16 4.93 4.91
C LEU A 19 13.22 5.68 3.58
N THR A 20 14.17 6.58 3.41
CA THR A 20 14.37 7.33 2.15
C THR A 20 14.69 6.37 1.00
N GLN A 21 15.53 5.36 1.21
CA GLN A 21 15.85 4.34 0.20
C GLN A 21 14.60 3.54 -0.19
N LEU A 22 13.83 3.09 0.79
CA LEU A 22 12.58 2.36 0.55
C LEU A 22 11.54 3.24 -0.16
N GLY A 23 11.46 4.52 0.20
CA GLY A 23 10.59 5.49 -0.47
C GLY A 23 10.94 5.67 -1.95
N SER A 24 12.24 5.67 -2.29
CA SER A 24 12.69 5.73 -3.69
C SER A 24 12.29 4.48 -4.47
N ILE A 25 12.43 3.30 -3.87
CA ILE A 25 12.00 2.04 -4.48
C ILE A 25 10.49 2.02 -4.66
N LEU A 26 9.74 2.46 -3.66
CA LEU A 26 8.28 2.55 -3.72
C LEU A 26 7.82 3.46 -4.86
N ALA A 27 8.45 4.62 -5.02
CA ALA A 27 8.15 5.56 -6.09
C ALA A 27 8.39 4.95 -7.47
N LYS A 28 9.46 4.17 -7.65
CA LYS A 28 9.78 3.46 -8.90
C LYS A 28 8.76 2.37 -9.23
N ASN A 29 8.15 1.76 -8.22
CA ASN A 29 7.17 0.69 -8.38
C ASN A 29 5.72 1.20 -8.25
N GLN A 30 5.49 2.49 -8.35
CA GLN A 30 4.17 3.09 -8.21
C GLN A 30 3.15 2.42 -9.12
N PHE A 31 2.04 1.97 -8.53
CA PHE A 31 0.97 1.30 -9.23
C PHE A 31 -0.17 2.27 -9.51
N SER A 32 -0.70 2.22 -10.75
CA SER A 32 -1.88 3.00 -11.12
C SER A 32 -3.14 2.19 -10.83
N TYR A 33 -4.00 2.70 -9.99
CA TYR A 33 -5.28 2.08 -9.64
C TYR A 33 -6.40 2.34 -10.67
N LYS A 34 -6.06 2.81 -11.85
CA LYS A 34 -7.06 3.01 -12.92
C LYS A 34 -7.63 1.67 -13.36
N ILE A 35 -8.95 1.63 -13.50
CA ILE A 35 -9.64 0.50 -14.11
C ILE A 35 -9.55 0.66 -15.62
N GLU A 36 -9.06 -0.37 -16.30
CA GLU A 36 -8.99 -0.41 -17.75
C GLU A 36 -9.76 -1.61 -18.28
N GLU A 37 -10.57 -1.40 -19.31
CA GLU A 37 -11.35 -2.45 -19.96
C GLU A 37 -10.50 -3.20 -20.98
N LYS A 38 -9.43 -3.85 -20.50
CA LYS A 38 -8.55 -4.67 -21.32
C LYS A 38 -8.95 -6.14 -21.27
N THR A 39 -8.93 -6.78 -22.44
CA THR A 39 -9.33 -8.18 -22.59
C THR A 39 -8.14 -9.11 -22.82
N SER A 40 -6.91 -8.60 -22.83
CA SER A 40 -5.70 -9.41 -22.97
C SER A 40 -5.32 -10.06 -21.64
N LYS A 41 -5.15 -11.37 -21.65
CA LYS A 41 -4.65 -12.12 -20.49
C LYS A 41 -3.26 -11.66 -20.08
N GLU A 42 -2.37 -11.38 -21.05
CA GLU A 42 -1.02 -10.88 -20.80
C GLU A 42 -1.03 -9.53 -20.09
N TYR A 43 -1.95 -8.65 -20.44
CA TYR A 43 -2.11 -7.36 -19.77
C TYR A 43 -2.39 -7.55 -18.28
N TRP A 44 -3.34 -8.43 -17.93
CA TRP A 44 -3.70 -8.67 -16.55
C TRP A 44 -2.60 -9.39 -15.78
N GLN A 45 -1.86 -10.31 -16.41
CA GLN A 45 -0.70 -10.96 -15.79
C GLN A 45 0.36 -9.95 -15.40
N LYS A 46 0.72 -9.04 -16.31
CA LYS A 46 1.71 -7.98 -16.04
C LYS A 46 1.22 -7.01 -14.96
N ARG A 47 -0.05 -6.69 -14.99
CA ARG A 47 -0.65 -5.79 -14.00
C ARG A 47 -0.66 -6.42 -12.60
N ILE A 48 -0.94 -7.71 -12.50
CA ILE A 48 -0.88 -8.46 -11.23
C ILE A 48 0.55 -8.48 -10.69
N GLU A 49 1.53 -8.78 -11.52
CA GLU A 49 2.95 -8.76 -11.13
C GLU A 49 3.35 -7.38 -10.61
N HIS A 50 2.92 -6.33 -11.29
CA HIS A 50 3.19 -4.94 -10.88
C HIS A 50 2.56 -4.63 -9.52
N LEU A 51 1.31 -5.02 -9.32
CA LEU A 51 0.61 -4.79 -8.04
C LEU A 51 1.26 -5.58 -6.90
N LYS A 52 1.63 -6.85 -7.13
CA LYS A 52 2.34 -7.66 -6.13
C LYS A 52 3.64 -6.99 -5.70
N LYS A 53 4.43 -6.50 -6.64
CA LYS A 53 5.69 -5.81 -6.36
C LYS A 53 5.45 -4.51 -5.61
N TYR A 54 4.43 -3.75 -6.00
CA TYR A 54 4.02 -2.54 -5.27
C TYR A 54 3.61 -2.86 -3.83
N ASN A 55 2.80 -3.92 -3.64
CA ASN A 55 2.38 -4.36 -2.31
C ASN A 55 3.57 -4.73 -1.42
N GLU A 56 4.56 -5.45 -1.95
CA GLU A 56 5.77 -5.82 -1.22
C GLU A 56 6.58 -4.60 -0.80
N THR A 57 6.79 -3.66 -1.72
CA THR A 57 7.54 -2.44 -1.43
C THR A 57 6.79 -1.52 -0.46
N SER A 58 5.47 -1.44 -0.58
CA SER A 58 4.63 -0.69 0.37
C SER A 58 4.72 -1.27 1.78
N LEU A 59 4.64 -2.60 1.89
CA LEU A 59 4.76 -3.28 3.18
C LEU A 59 6.11 -3.01 3.83
N ALA A 60 7.20 -3.12 3.07
CA ALA A 60 8.55 -2.83 3.58
C ALA A 60 8.68 -1.36 4.04
N TYR A 61 8.14 -0.43 3.26
CA TYR A 61 8.15 0.99 3.57
C TYR A 61 7.42 1.30 4.87
N TYR A 62 6.18 0.80 5.01
CA TYR A 62 5.38 1.06 6.21
C TYR A 62 5.90 0.31 7.44
N ASN A 63 6.49 -0.88 7.28
CA ASN A 63 7.16 -1.58 8.37
C ASN A 63 8.38 -0.79 8.88
N GLN A 64 9.11 -0.11 7.99
CA GLN A 64 10.21 0.75 8.39
C GLN A 64 9.71 1.96 9.20
N ILE A 65 8.58 2.53 8.80
CA ILE A 65 7.93 3.60 9.58
C ILE A 65 7.56 3.09 10.98
N GLN A 66 6.95 1.91 11.06
CA GLN A 66 6.58 1.29 12.33
C GLN A 66 7.79 1.09 13.23
N ASN A 67 8.92 0.64 12.68
CA ASN A 67 10.16 0.46 13.45
C ASN A 67 10.64 1.80 14.06
N MET A 68 10.55 2.87 13.28
CA MET A 68 10.91 4.21 13.77
C MET A 68 9.94 4.69 14.87
N MET A 69 8.66 4.44 14.70
CA MET A 69 7.64 4.76 15.72
C MET A 69 7.87 3.97 17.01
N ASN A 70 8.27 2.69 16.89
CA ASN A 70 8.58 1.84 18.05
C ASN A 70 9.69 2.40 18.92
N LEU A 71 10.67 3.08 18.34
CA LEU A 71 11.76 3.70 19.09
C LEU A 71 11.29 4.85 19.98
N ILE A 72 10.14 5.44 19.67
CA ILE A 72 9.62 6.64 20.33
C ILE A 72 8.36 6.34 21.13
N ASN A 73 7.42 5.63 20.54
CA ASN A 73 6.09 5.38 21.13
C ASN A 73 5.54 4.04 20.67
N LYS A 74 5.72 3.02 21.52
CA LYS A 74 5.28 1.64 21.23
C LYS A 74 3.78 1.53 21.00
N GLU A 75 2.98 2.31 21.74
CA GLU A 75 1.52 2.27 21.63
C GLU A 75 1.06 2.74 20.25
N LYS A 76 1.55 3.89 19.80
CA LYS A 76 1.25 4.42 18.46
C LYS A 76 1.75 3.48 17.37
N ALA A 77 2.94 2.86 17.57
CA ALA A 77 3.47 1.89 16.63
C ALA A 77 2.58 0.65 16.49
N GLN A 78 1.98 0.18 17.57
CA GLN A 78 1.05 -0.96 17.55
C GLN A 78 -0.23 -0.60 16.79
N ILE A 79 -0.77 0.58 17.01
CA ILE A 79 -1.94 1.08 16.25
C ILE A 79 -1.61 1.17 14.77
N PHE A 80 -0.43 1.70 14.44
CA PHE A 80 0.02 1.80 13.05
C PHE A 80 0.20 0.43 12.40
N LEU A 81 0.68 -0.57 13.13
CA LEU A 81 0.78 -1.95 12.63
C LEU A 81 -0.58 -2.49 12.18
N LEU A 82 -1.64 -2.20 12.93
CA LEU A 82 -3.00 -2.61 12.54
C LEU A 82 -3.41 -1.96 11.21
N GLU A 83 -3.08 -0.69 11.02
CA GLU A 83 -3.37 0.02 9.77
C GLU A 83 -2.57 -0.56 8.59
N ILE A 84 -1.30 -0.91 8.80
CA ILE A 84 -0.47 -1.59 7.79
C ILE A 84 -1.11 -2.93 7.40
N SER A 85 -1.56 -3.70 8.38
CA SER A 85 -2.19 -5.01 8.15
C SER A 85 -3.46 -4.89 7.32
N LYS A 86 -4.31 -3.91 7.61
CA LYS A 86 -5.52 -3.63 6.84
C LYS A 86 -5.20 -3.25 5.40
N PHE A 87 -4.22 -2.37 5.21
CA PHE A 87 -3.78 -1.95 3.89
C PHE A 87 -3.25 -3.14 3.07
N HIS A 88 -2.43 -3.98 3.71
CA HIS A 88 -1.89 -5.19 3.07
C HIS A 88 -3.01 -6.17 2.68
N GLN A 89 -4.02 -6.36 3.52
CA GLN A 89 -5.19 -7.19 3.21
C GLN A 89 -5.95 -6.67 2.00
N LEU A 90 -6.16 -5.35 1.91
CA LEU A 90 -6.82 -4.73 0.77
C LEU A 90 -6.04 -4.95 -0.53
N GLY A 91 -4.72 -4.80 -0.49
CA GLY A 91 -3.85 -5.07 -1.63
C GLY A 91 -3.91 -6.53 -2.09
N THR A 92 -3.93 -7.46 -1.15
CA THR A 92 -4.06 -8.90 -1.42
C THR A 92 -5.44 -9.22 -2.02
N GLU A 93 -6.50 -8.61 -1.51
CA GLU A 93 -7.86 -8.77 -2.03
C GLU A 93 -7.95 -8.25 -3.47
N LEU A 94 -7.33 -7.12 -3.76
CA LEU A 94 -7.29 -6.57 -5.11
C LEU A 94 -6.57 -7.50 -6.08
N VAL A 95 -5.47 -8.13 -5.67
CA VAL A 95 -4.76 -9.14 -6.46
C VAL A 95 -5.70 -10.31 -6.79
N LYS A 96 -6.47 -10.79 -5.82
CA LYS A 96 -7.44 -11.89 -6.04
C LYS A 96 -8.50 -11.54 -7.08
N ILE A 97 -9.02 -10.31 -7.02
CA ILE A 97 -10.01 -9.82 -8.00
C ILE A 97 -9.38 -9.77 -9.40
N MET A 98 -8.15 -9.27 -9.50
CA MET A 98 -7.43 -9.20 -10.77
C MET A 98 -7.17 -10.60 -11.36
N HIS A 99 -6.89 -11.60 -10.53
CA HIS A 99 -6.78 -13.00 -10.97
C HIS A 99 -8.10 -13.54 -11.55
N GLN A 100 -9.23 -13.17 -10.97
CA GLN A 100 -10.54 -13.54 -11.51
C GLN A 100 -10.75 -12.95 -12.91
N ILE A 101 -10.32 -11.69 -13.11
CA ILE A 101 -10.38 -11.06 -14.42
C ILE A 101 -9.40 -11.71 -15.40
N GLU A 102 -8.20 -12.05 -14.94
CA GLU A 102 -7.18 -12.74 -15.75
C GLU A 102 -7.67 -14.07 -16.31
N GLU A 103 -8.37 -14.86 -15.51
CA GLU A 103 -8.92 -16.15 -15.94
C GLU A 103 -9.89 -16.02 -17.11
N THR A 104 -10.69 -14.96 -17.12
CA THR A 104 -11.66 -14.67 -18.17
C THR A 104 -11.66 -13.16 -18.48
N PRO A 105 -10.63 -12.64 -19.19
CA PRO A 105 -10.51 -11.20 -19.39
C PRO A 105 -11.67 -10.55 -20.12
N SER A 106 -12.37 -11.29 -20.99
CA SER A 106 -13.56 -10.81 -21.71
C SER A 106 -14.73 -10.45 -20.79
N ILE A 107 -14.70 -10.93 -19.54
CA ILE A 107 -15.77 -10.68 -18.57
C ILE A 107 -15.90 -9.19 -18.23
N ILE A 108 -14.82 -8.42 -18.36
CA ILE A 108 -14.81 -7.02 -17.95
C ILE A 108 -15.69 -6.15 -18.83
N ASN A 109 -16.00 -6.61 -20.06
CA ASN A 109 -16.87 -5.87 -21.00
C ASN A 109 -17.81 -6.80 -21.78
N SER A 110 -18.17 -7.94 -21.21
CA SER A 110 -19.06 -8.91 -21.86
C SER A 110 -20.48 -8.36 -22.09
N LYS A 111 -21.04 -8.67 -23.26
CA LYS A 111 -22.43 -8.32 -23.63
C LYS A 111 -23.42 -9.46 -23.33
N ASP A 112 -22.95 -10.64 -22.95
CA ASP A 112 -23.79 -11.75 -22.53
C ASP A 112 -24.50 -11.41 -21.21
N LYS A 113 -25.80 -11.75 -21.08
CA LYS A 113 -26.59 -11.36 -19.89
C LYS A 113 -26.02 -11.96 -18.59
N GLN A 114 -25.66 -13.23 -18.57
CA GLN A 114 -25.10 -13.88 -17.37
C GLN A 114 -23.70 -13.36 -17.07
N GLN A 115 -22.85 -13.29 -18.09
CA GLN A 115 -21.51 -12.73 -17.95
C GLN A 115 -21.56 -11.23 -17.65
N SER A 116 -22.54 -10.49 -18.17
CA SER A 116 -22.72 -9.08 -17.88
C SER A 116 -23.05 -8.82 -16.42
N GLN A 117 -23.90 -9.65 -15.79
CA GLN A 117 -24.18 -9.52 -14.35
C GLN A 117 -22.93 -9.82 -13.53
N TRP A 118 -22.18 -10.82 -13.91
CA TRP A 118 -20.94 -11.19 -13.24
C TRP A 118 -19.85 -10.15 -13.44
N SER A 119 -19.73 -9.61 -14.65
CA SER A 119 -18.86 -8.48 -14.98
C SER A 119 -19.16 -7.27 -14.11
N LYS A 120 -20.44 -6.93 -13.97
CA LYS A 120 -20.89 -5.83 -13.13
C LYS A 120 -20.45 -6.01 -11.67
N LYS A 121 -20.65 -7.21 -11.10
CA LYS A 121 -20.25 -7.54 -9.72
C LYS A 121 -18.73 -7.44 -9.53
N ILE A 122 -17.96 -7.97 -10.48
CA ILE A 122 -16.49 -7.91 -10.44
C ILE A 122 -16.02 -6.46 -10.53
N LYS A 123 -16.57 -5.67 -11.43
CA LYS A 123 -16.25 -4.24 -11.56
C LYS A 123 -16.57 -3.47 -10.28
N GLU A 124 -17.75 -3.68 -9.71
CA GLU A 124 -18.17 -3.05 -8.47
C GLU A 124 -17.22 -3.40 -7.33
N LYS A 125 -16.86 -4.67 -7.20
CA LYS A 125 -15.93 -5.14 -6.19
C LYS A 125 -14.52 -4.56 -6.40
N PHE A 126 -14.07 -4.51 -7.64
CA PHE A 126 -12.78 -3.91 -7.99
C PHE A 126 -12.74 -2.44 -7.58
N VAL A 127 -13.78 -1.67 -7.94
CA VAL A 127 -13.88 -0.24 -7.59
C VAL A 127 -13.90 -0.05 -6.08
N GLU A 128 -14.69 -0.84 -5.36
CA GLU A 128 -14.80 -0.79 -3.90
C GLU A 128 -13.43 -1.01 -3.23
N VAL A 129 -12.77 -2.11 -3.55
CA VAL A 129 -11.48 -2.46 -2.94
C VAL A 129 -10.41 -1.46 -3.35
N ASN A 130 -10.40 -1.05 -4.59
CA ASN A 130 -9.47 -0.05 -5.13
C ASN A 130 -9.61 1.30 -4.41
N THR A 131 -10.83 1.77 -4.24
CA THR A 131 -11.13 3.00 -3.50
C THR A 131 -10.65 2.90 -2.06
N ASN A 132 -10.92 1.77 -1.41
CA ASN A 132 -10.48 1.51 -0.05
C ASN A 132 -8.95 1.50 0.07
N CYS A 133 -8.24 0.93 -0.90
CA CYS A 133 -6.78 0.98 -0.95
C CYS A 133 -6.27 2.42 -0.99
N LEU A 134 -6.81 3.24 -1.88
CA LEU A 134 -6.40 4.64 -2.05
C LEU A 134 -6.68 5.48 -0.79
N GLU A 135 -7.86 5.33 -0.22
CA GLU A 135 -8.24 6.05 1.01
C GLU A 135 -7.36 5.65 2.18
N HIS A 136 -7.11 4.35 2.33
CA HIS A 136 -6.32 3.85 3.44
C HIS A 136 -4.84 4.26 3.32
N GLU A 137 -4.29 4.22 2.12
CA GLU A 137 -2.93 4.72 1.84
C GLU A 137 -2.80 6.20 2.20
N LYS A 138 -3.75 7.00 1.77
CA LYS A 138 -3.81 8.43 2.09
C LYS A 138 -3.87 8.68 3.59
N TYR A 139 -4.71 7.94 4.30
CA TYR A 139 -4.86 8.01 5.74
C TYR A 139 -3.53 7.69 6.46
N MET A 140 -2.88 6.61 6.05
CA MET A 140 -1.58 6.21 6.62
C MET A 140 -0.50 7.26 6.38
N ASN A 141 -0.44 7.84 5.18
CA ASN A 141 0.54 8.87 4.84
C ASN A 141 0.33 10.15 5.66
N ILE A 142 -0.91 10.55 5.89
CA ILE A 142 -1.24 11.71 6.73
C ILE A 142 -0.83 11.45 8.17
N GLY A 143 -1.17 10.27 8.70
CA GLY A 143 -0.79 9.87 10.06
C GLY A 143 0.71 9.84 10.28
N PHE A 144 1.44 9.28 9.34
CA PHE A 144 2.91 9.25 9.40
C PHE A 144 3.50 10.66 9.34
N ARG A 145 3.02 11.52 8.45
CA ARG A 145 3.53 12.89 8.30
C ARG A 145 3.37 13.68 9.61
N LYS A 146 2.22 13.57 10.25
CA LYS A 146 1.99 14.18 11.56
C LYS A 146 2.95 13.64 12.61
N PHE A 147 3.14 12.33 12.65
CA PHE A 147 4.07 11.70 13.60
C PHE A 147 5.51 12.16 13.33
N TYR A 148 5.91 12.21 12.08
CA TYR A 148 7.24 12.68 11.68
C TYR A 148 7.48 14.13 12.14
N ASP A 149 6.56 15.02 11.85
CA ASP A 149 6.69 16.44 12.17
C ASP A 149 6.70 16.71 13.66
N ILE A 150 5.93 15.96 14.45
CA ILE A 150 5.82 16.15 15.89
C ILE A 150 6.93 15.44 16.66
N GLU A 151 7.25 14.20 16.31
CA GLU A 151 8.10 13.34 17.12
C GLU A 151 9.49 13.10 16.52
N ILE A 152 9.58 12.81 15.23
CA ILE A 152 10.86 12.42 14.60
C ILE A 152 11.76 13.62 14.38
N LYS A 153 11.24 14.72 13.89
CA LYS A 153 12.02 15.94 13.66
C LYS A 153 12.72 16.46 14.90
N LYS A 154 12.13 16.28 16.06
CA LYS A 154 12.71 16.70 17.34
C LYS A 154 14.00 15.93 17.68
N ILE A 155 14.12 14.70 17.17
CA ILE A 155 15.25 13.81 17.42
C ILE A 155 16.37 14.07 16.42
N LEU A 156 15.99 14.32 15.17
CA LEU A 156 16.95 14.57 14.10
C LEU A 156 17.55 15.97 14.22
#